data_9277c115152a1f7246bd3889366ff13a
#
_entry.id   9277c115152a1f7246bd3889366ff13a
#
_cell.length_a   1.000
_cell.length_b   1.000
_cell.length_c   1.000
_cell.angle_alpha   90.00
_cell.angle_beta   90.00
_cell.angle_gamma   90.00
#
_symmetry.space_group_name_H-M   'P 1'
#
loop_
_entity.id
_entity.type
_entity.pdbx_description
1 polymer ?
#
loop_
_entity_poly.entity_id
_entity_poly.type
_entity_poly.pdbx_seq_one_letter_code
_entity_poly.pdbx_strand_id
1 'polypeptide(L)'
;MAPKSSPRELLQGQLAATLPDAPALVLVTDLDGTLLGGSDPWRRRFYGWLQAERQRVLHVFCTGRDLASVARLLREEQELGLGSPHLVIGDVGSTVACGHTLEPLPLATDPIEARWAGLPERLLPLLARIPGIAAQPVTAQRRLAYLIDPAELDHDQLAEIEAHGVDCLVSDNRYLDVLPAGVNKGSTLLDLLDWLEVDHARVVTAGDTLNDLAMFETGLQSVMVGNAEAGLLAALPRLPRTYRARGHGCEGIVEGLRHFGFGHLFEAVF
;
A
#
# COMPACT_ATOMS: atom_id res chain seq x y z
N MET A 1 11.46 33.26 18.33
CA MET A 1 11.60 32.05 17.49
C MET A 1 10.25 31.82 16.82
N ALA A 2 10.21 31.70 15.50
CA ALA A 2 8.98 31.27 14.84
C ALA A 2 8.61 29.85 15.30
N PRO A 3 7.32 29.54 15.49
CA PRO A 3 6.91 28.18 15.82
C PRO A 3 7.44 27.24 14.73
N LYS A 4 7.98 26.09 15.14
CA LYS A 4 8.35 25.04 14.18
C LYS A 4 7.04 24.49 13.56
N SER A 5 7.00 24.39 12.23
CA SER A 5 5.88 23.75 11.53
C SER A 5 5.65 22.32 12.07
N SER A 6 4.37 21.93 12.23
CA SER A 6 4.04 20.56 12.59
C SER A 6 4.41 19.56 11.48
N PRO A 7 4.57 18.27 11.77
CA PRO A 7 4.79 17.24 10.75
C PRO A 7 3.72 17.31 9.64
N ARG A 8 2.47 17.51 10.03
CA ARG A 8 1.34 17.66 9.10
C ARG A 8 1.47 18.88 8.19
N GLU A 9 1.88 20.04 8.74
CA GLU A 9 2.11 21.25 7.94
C GLU A 9 3.25 21.05 6.93
N LEU A 10 4.33 20.36 7.33
CA LEU A 10 5.44 20.04 6.44
C LEU A 10 5.00 19.12 5.30
N LEU A 11 4.23 18.08 5.61
CA LEU A 11 3.67 17.16 4.61
C LEU A 11 2.73 17.92 3.66
N GLN A 12 1.80 18.73 4.22
CA GLN A 12 0.84 19.52 3.43
C GLN A 12 1.55 20.48 2.48
N GLY A 13 2.69 21.05 2.88
CA GLY A 13 3.50 21.95 2.04
C GLY A 13 4.11 21.28 0.79
N GLN A 14 4.15 19.95 0.76
CA GLN A 14 4.64 19.16 -0.39
C GLN A 14 3.50 18.65 -1.30
N LEU A 15 2.23 18.90 -0.93
CA LEU A 15 1.07 18.39 -1.66
C LEU A 15 0.48 19.45 -2.59
N ALA A 16 0.05 19.02 -3.76
CA ALA A 16 -0.65 19.89 -4.72
C ALA A 16 -2.12 20.19 -4.34
N ALA A 17 -2.69 19.44 -3.40
CA ALA A 17 -4.05 19.59 -2.94
C ALA A 17 -4.13 19.49 -1.43
N THR A 18 -5.06 20.23 -0.82
CA THR A 18 -5.28 20.20 0.62
C THR A 18 -5.90 18.88 1.06
N LEU A 19 -5.33 18.28 2.10
CA LEU A 19 -5.91 17.10 2.75
C LEU A 19 -7.12 17.50 3.61
N PRO A 20 -8.07 16.57 3.86
CA PRO A 20 -9.12 16.78 4.85
C PRO A 20 -8.53 17.09 6.23
N ASP A 21 -8.97 18.16 6.90
CA ASP A 21 -8.40 18.57 8.19
C ASP A 21 -8.67 17.55 9.30
N ALA A 22 -9.89 17.01 9.34
CA ALA A 22 -10.30 16.02 10.33
C ALA A 22 -11.12 14.91 9.66
N PRO A 23 -10.46 13.99 8.92
CA PRO A 23 -11.18 12.93 8.23
C PRO A 23 -11.96 12.05 9.21
N ALA A 24 -13.20 11.72 8.86
CA ALA A 24 -14.00 10.76 9.62
C ALA A 24 -13.43 9.34 9.47
N LEU A 25 -12.79 9.07 8.32
CA LEU A 25 -12.15 7.80 7.99
C LEU A 25 -10.85 8.07 7.21
N VAL A 26 -9.79 7.38 7.56
CA VAL A 26 -8.59 7.19 6.72
C VAL A 26 -8.66 5.78 6.15
N LEU A 27 -8.94 5.68 4.88
CA LEU A 27 -9.01 4.40 4.17
C LEU A 27 -7.73 4.15 3.39
N VAL A 28 -7.05 3.07 3.72
CA VAL A 28 -5.80 2.65 3.08
C VAL A 28 -6.07 1.35 2.32
N THR A 29 -5.98 1.37 1.00
CA THR A 29 -6.28 0.20 0.19
C THR A 29 -5.08 -0.25 -0.60
N ASP A 30 -4.84 -1.56 -0.63
CA ASP A 30 -4.16 -2.15 -1.76
C ASP A 30 -5.01 -1.98 -3.02
N LEU A 31 -4.41 -2.22 -4.20
CA LEU A 31 -5.04 -2.04 -5.50
C LEU A 31 -5.47 -3.38 -6.11
N ASP A 32 -4.51 -4.20 -6.50
CA ASP A 32 -4.75 -5.43 -7.26
C ASP A 32 -5.46 -6.49 -6.40
N GLY A 33 -6.64 -6.94 -6.83
CA GLY A 33 -7.44 -7.87 -6.04
C GLY A 33 -8.25 -7.20 -4.92
N THR A 34 -7.84 -6.03 -4.44
CA THR A 34 -8.48 -5.29 -3.34
C THR A 34 -9.35 -4.15 -3.89
N LEU A 35 -8.83 -2.96 -4.15
CA LEU A 35 -9.64 -1.84 -4.68
C LEU A 35 -10.13 -2.10 -6.10
N LEU A 36 -9.34 -2.79 -6.91
CA LEU A 36 -9.67 -3.17 -8.29
C LEU A 36 -10.43 -4.50 -8.36
N GLY A 37 -10.60 -5.16 -7.22
CA GLY A 37 -11.34 -6.42 -7.13
C GLY A 37 -12.86 -6.23 -7.10
N GLY A 38 -13.56 -7.32 -7.41
CA GLY A 38 -15.02 -7.33 -7.45
C GLY A 38 -15.60 -6.98 -8.82
N SER A 39 -16.92 -6.87 -8.90
CA SER A 39 -17.63 -6.57 -10.16
C SER A 39 -17.63 -5.07 -10.50
N ASP A 40 -17.70 -4.72 -11.78
CA ASP A 40 -17.77 -3.33 -12.23
C ASP A 40 -18.90 -2.51 -11.57
N PRO A 41 -20.13 -3.04 -11.37
CA PRO A 41 -21.15 -2.32 -10.64
C PRO A 41 -20.74 -1.96 -9.20
N TRP A 42 -20.06 -2.86 -8.49
CA TRP A 42 -19.57 -2.60 -7.15
C TRP A 42 -18.44 -1.56 -7.15
N ARG A 43 -17.46 -1.70 -8.05
CA ARG A 43 -16.37 -0.74 -8.23
C ARG A 43 -16.90 0.65 -8.53
N ARG A 44 -17.81 0.78 -9.50
CA ARG A 44 -18.43 2.06 -9.90
C ARG A 44 -19.14 2.75 -8.72
N ARG A 45 -19.90 2.00 -7.94
CA ARG A 45 -20.58 2.55 -6.74
C ARG A 45 -19.58 2.97 -5.67
N PHE A 46 -18.57 2.14 -5.41
CA PHE A 46 -17.54 2.41 -4.40
C PHE A 46 -16.68 3.62 -4.78
N TYR A 47 -16.25 3.71 -6.02
CA TYR A 47 -15.49 4.87 -6.51
C TYR A 47 -16.33 6.16 -6.48
N GLY A 48 -17.59 6.10 -6.87
CA GLY A 48 -18.53 7.22 -6.76
C GLY A 48 -18.68 7.72 -5.32
N TRP A 49 -18.79 6.80 -4.36
CA TRP A 49 -18.82 7.13 -2.94
C TRP A 49 -17.51 7.79 -2.48
N LEU A 50 -16.34 7.23 -2.82
CA LEU A 50 -15.06 7.83 -2.47
C LEU A 50 -14.91 9.27 -2.98
N GLN A 51 -15.42 9.54 -4.19
CA GLN A 51 -15.40 10.91 -4.74
C GLN A 51 -16.37 11.83 -4.00
N ALA A 52 -17.58 11.37 -3.70
CA ALA A 52 -18.60 12.13 -2.97
C ALA A 52 -18.13 12.49 -1.53
N GLU A 53 -17.47 11.54 -0.86
CA GLU A 53 -17.01 11.71 0.52
C GLU A 53 -15.55 12.20 0.63
N ARG A 54 -14.95 12.70 -0.45
CA ARG A 54 -13.52 13.05 -0.52
C ARG A 54 -13.06 14.02 0.59
N GLN A 55 -13.95 14.86 1.12
CA GLN A 55 -13.64 15.79 2.21
C GLN A 55 -13.74 15.13 3.60
N ARG A 56 -14.36 13.95 3.71
CA ARG A 56 -14.55 13.20 4.96
C ARG A 56 -13.76 11.91 5.01
N VAL A 57 -13.39 11.37 3.86
CA VAL A 57 -12.60 10.13 3.71
C VAL A 57 -11.25 10.48 3.10
N LEU A 58 -10.17 10.40 3.89
CA LEU A 58 -8.81 10.48 3.38
C LEU A 58 -8.47 9.11 2.81
N HIS A 59 -8.29 9.02 1.49
CA HIS A 59 -7.98 7.76 0.80
C HIS A 59 -6.51 7.70 0.42
N VAL A 60 -5.85 6.60 0.78
CA VAL A 60 -4.44 6.31 0.49
C VAL A 60 -4.38 5.01 -0.31
N PHE A 61 -3.73 5.02 -1.45
CA PHE A 61 -3.32 3.78 -2.11
C PHE A 61 -2.05 3.25 -1.44
N CYS A 62 -2.01 1.94 -1.16
CA CYS A 62 -0.84 1.29 -0.58
C CYS A 62 -0.54 0.01 -1.38
N THR A 63 0.31 0.13 -2.42
CA THR A 63 0.41 -0.85 -3.49
C THR A 63 1.82 -1.31 -3.79
N GLY A 64 1.93 -2.51 -4.39
CA GLY A 64 3.18 -2.99 -5.00
C GLY A 64 3.54 -2.30 -6.31
N ARG A 65 2.60 -1.55 -6.92
CA ARG A 65 2.84 -0.85 -8.19
C ARG A 65 3.79 0.34 -8.02
N ASP A 66 4.59 0.61 -9.06
CA ASP A 66 5.31 1.87 -9.21
C ASP A 66 4.36 3.02 -9.61
N LEU A 67 4.82 4.27 -9.47
CA LEU A 67 3.99 5.45 -9.76
C LEU A 67 3.57 5.53 -11.23
N ALA A 68 4.40 5.06 -12.16
CA ALA A 68 4.05 5.02 -13.59
C ALA A 68 2.89 4.05 -13.86
N SER A 69 2.89 2.90 -13.17
CA SER A 69 1.81 1.91 -13.22
C SER A 69 0.53 2.44 -12.55
N VAL A 70 0.64 3.19 -11.44
CA VAL A 70 -0.51 3.88 -10.82
C VAL A 70 -1.08 4.93 -11.76
N ALA A 71 -0.24 5.73 -12.43
CA ALA A 71 -0.70 6.72 -13.42
C ALA A 71 -1.46 6.09 -14.59
N ARG A 72 -1.01 4.93 -15.06
CA ARG A 72 -1.69 4.16 -16.11
C ARG A 72 -3.03 3.64 -15.61
N LEU A 73 -3.05 3.02 -14.44
CA LEU A 73 -4.25 2.51 -13.79
C LEU A 73 -5.34 3.57 -13.65
N LEU A 74 -5.00 4.77 -13.16
CA LEU A 74 -5.96 5.85 -12.99
C LEU A 74 -6.64 6.25 -14.32
N ARG A 75 -5.91 6.15 -15.44
CA ARG A 75 -6.49 6.37 -16.78
C ARG A 75 -7.39 5.21 -17.23
N GLU A 76 -6.97 3.98 -16.99
CA GLU A 76 -7.70 2.76 -17.36
C GLU A 76 -9.03 2.65 -16.59
N GLU A 77 -9.04 2.97 -15.30
CA GLU A 77 -10.21 2.89 -14.43
C GLU A 77 -11.09 4.15 -14.45
N GLN A 78 -10.73 5.16 -15.24
CA GLN A 78 -11.46 6.43 -15.31
C GLN A 78 -12.94 6.23 -15.73
N GLU A 79 -13.22 5.31 -16.64
CA GLU A 79 -14.58 5.00 -17.09
C GLU A 79 -15.45 4.40 -15.98
N LEU A 80 -14.83 3.72 -15.00
CA LEU A 80 -15.50 3.22 -13.80
C LEU A 80 -15.61 4.28 -12.70
N GLY A 81 -14.96 5.44 -12.87
CA GLY A 81 -15.03 6.57 -11.96
C GLY A 81 -13.96 6.56 -10.86
N LEU A 82 -12.88 5.77 -11.02
CA LEU A 82 -11.77 5.82 -10.07
C LEU A 82 -11.09 7.19 -10.17
N GLY A 83 -11.13 7.93 -9.08
CA GLY A 83 -10.41 9.19 -8.94
C GLY A 83 -9.07 9.02 -8.25
N SER A 84 -8.22 10.05 -8.36
CA SER A 84 -6.94 10.07 -7.65
C SER A 84 -7.14 9.99 -6.13
N PRO A 85 -6.35 9.19 -5.41
CA PRO A 85 -6.34 9.19 -3.95
C PRO A 85 -5.78 10.52 -3.43
N HIS A 86 -5.70 10.70 -2.13
CA HIS A 86 -5.00 11.84 -1.53
C HIS A 86 -3.49 11.59 -1.54
N LEU A 87 -3.08 10.37 -1.23
CA LEU A 87 -1.69 9.94 -1.13
C LEU A 87 -1.52 8.55 -1.74
N VAL A 88 -0.30 8.25 -2.16
CA VAL A 88 0.10 6.92 -2.66
C VAL A 88 1.32 6.46 -1.86
N ILE A 89 1.24 5.27 -1.30
CA ILE A 89 2.37 4.45 -0.88
C ILE A 89 2.57 3.42 -1.99
N GLY A 90 3.59 3.59 -2.80
CA GLY A 90 3.93 2.73 -3.93
C GLY A 90 5.15 1.86 -3.67
N ASP A 91 5.49 1.04 -4.67
CA ASP A 91 6.72 0.23 -4.63
C ASP A 91 6.87 -0.59 -3.35
N VAL A 92 5.76 -1.24 -2.90
CA VAL A 92 5.70 -2.06 -1.67
C VAL A 92 6.09 -1.29 -0.39
N GLY A 93 5.91 0.04 -0.38
CA GLY A 93 6.25 0.89 0.77
C GLY A 93 7.48 1.76 0.56
N SER A 94 8.28 1.55 -0.48
CA SER A 94 9.53 2.31 -0.66
C SER A 94 9.35 3.67 -1.34
N THR A 95 8.13 4.06 -1.70
CA THR A 95 7.79 5.35 -2.31
C THR A 95 6.53 5.92 -1.69
N VAL A 96 6.56 7.20 -1.29
CA VAL A 96 5.35 7.96 -0.90
C VAL A 96 5.20 9.14 -1.84
N ALA A 97 3.99 9.36 -2.37
CA ALA A 97 3.72 10.40 -3.35
C ALA A 97 2.40 11.13 -3.12
N CYS A 98 2.29 12.35 -3.64
CA CYS A 98 1.04 13.07 -3.77
C CYS A 98 0.09 12.29 -4.70
N GLY A 99 -1.12 11.96 -4.27
CA GLY A 99 -2.06 11.18 -5.08
C GLY A 99 -2.57 11.93 -6.32
N HIS A 100 -2.51 13.25 -6.34
CA HIS A 100 -2.98 14.07 -7.45
C HIS A 100 -1.93 14.22 -8.57
N THR A 101 -0.68 14.50 -8.21
CA THR A 101 0.41 14.73 -9.17
C THR A 101 1.25 13.48 -9.42
N LEU A 102 1.21 12.51 -8.51
CA LEU A 102 2.11 11.36 -8.42
C LEU A 102 3.59 11.75 -8.26
N GLU A 103 3.85 12.99 -7.80
CA GLU A 103 5.19 13.42 -7.43
C GLU A 103 5.58 12.82 -6.07
N PRO A 104 6.77 12.23 -5.95
CA PRO A 104 7.28 11.75 -4.66
C PRO A 104 7.35 12.87 -3.62
N LEU A 105 7.12 12.53 -2.36
CA LEU A 105 7.19 13.46 -1.23
C LEU A 105 8.56 13.31 -0.55
N PRO A 106 9.48 14.26 -0.69
CA PRO A 106 10.83 14.21 -0.13
C PRO A 106 10.84 13.91 1.38
N LEU A 107 9.91 14.49 2.14
CA LEU A 107 9.78 14.21 3.58
C LEU A 107 9.76 12.71 3.90
N ALA A 108 9.07 11.93 3.08
CA ALA A 108 8.90 10.50 3.27
C ALA A 108 9.93 9.66 2.50
N THR A 109 10.34 10.12 1.31
CA THR A 109 11.20 9.32 0.43
C THR A 109 12.69 9.49 0.73
N ASP A 110 13.14 10.67 1.17
CA ASP A 110 14.57 10.92 1.41
C ASP A 110 15.18 9.99 2.49
N PRO A 111 14.50 9.68 3.61
CA PRO A 111 15.01 8.71 4.57
C PRO A 111 15.15 7.28 4.00
N ILE A 112 14.23 6.89 3.11
CA ILE A 112 14.27 5.58 2.43
C ILE A 112 15.41 5.57 1.40
N GLU A 113 15.57 6.64 0.62
CA GLU A 113 16.67 6.83 -0.33
C GLU A 113 18.03 6.71 0.37
N ALA A 114 18.18 7.35 1.53
CA ALA A 114 19.41 7.28 2.30
C ALA A 114 19.78 5.85 2.75
N ARG A 115 18.76 4.99 3.04
CA ARG A 115 18.97 3.57 3.35
C ARG A 115 19.27 2.75 2.10
N TRP A 116 18.74 3.14 0.93
CA TRP A 116 18.86 2.41 -0.33
C TRP A 116 20.19 2.69 -1.04
N ALA A 117 20.81 3.85 -0.78
CA ALA A 117 22.01 4.31 -1.47
C ALA A 117 23.16 3.28 -1.41
N GLY A 118 23.68 2.90 -2.58
CA GLY A 118 24.76 1.93 -2.73
C GLY A 118 24.38 0.46 -2.54
N LEU A 119 23.11 0.16 -2.21
CA LEU A 119 22.63 -1.24 -2.12
C LEU A 119 22.51 -1.90 -3.50
N PRO A 120 21.92 -1.27 -4.54
CA PRO A 120 21.77 -1.92 -5.85
C PRO A 120 23.08 -2.40 -6.44
N GLU A 121 24.14 -1.60 -6.39
CA GLU A 121 25.46 -1.94 -6.92
C GLU A 121 26.05 -3.18 -6.26
N ARG A 122 25.75 -3.39 -4.98
CA ARG A 122 26.22 -4.55 -4.21
C ARG A 122 25.35 -5.78 -4.45
N LEU A 123 24.04 -5.59 -4.59
CA LEU A 123 23.06 -6.68 -4.64
C LEU A 123 22.90 -7.27 -6.03
N LEU A 124 22.94 -6.46 -7.10
CA LEU A 124 22.72 -6.92 -8.47
C LEU A 124 23.64 -8.09 -8.89
N PRO A 125 24.97 -8.09 -8.58
CA PRO A 125 25.82 -9.21 -8.89
C PRO A 125 25.50 -10.49 -8.11
N LEU A 126 24.92 -10.37 -6.91
CA LEU A 126 24.50 -11.50 -6.08
C LEU A 126 23.20 -12.08 -6.59
N LEU A 127 22.19 -11.22 -6.79
CA LEU A 127 20.88 -11.60 -7.31
C LEU A 127 20.97 -12.25 -8.70
N ALA A 128 21.90 -11.83 -9.56
CA ALA A 128 22.11 -12.43 -10.86
C ALA A 128 22.56 -13.91 -10.80
N ARG A 129 22.93 -14.44 -9.64
CA ARG A 129 23.34 -15.84 -9.44
C ARG A 129 22.21 -16.71 -8.90
N ILE A 130 21.11 -16.12 -8.43
CA ILE A 130 19.97 -16.86 -7.90
C ILE A 130 19.19 -17.46 -9.06
N PRO A 131 18.99 -18.78 -9.10
CA PRO A 131 18.18 -19.41 -10.14
C PRO A 131 16.70 -19.05 -9.96
N GLY A 132 15.91 -19.15 -11.01
CA GLY A 132 14.47 -18.97 -10.96
C GLY A 132 13.99 -17.53 -10.75
N ILE A 133 14.89 -16.50 -10.81
CA ILE A 133 14.46 -15.10 -10.76
C ILE A 133 14.73 -14.38 -12.09
N ALA A 134 13.82 -13.49 -12.48
CA ALA A 134 13.93 -12.63 -13.66
C ALA A 134 13.52 -11.20 -13.31
N ALA A 135 14.35 -10.20 -13.63
CA ALA A 135 14.07 -8.81 -13.33
C ALA A 135 12.73 -8.35 -13.97
N GLN A 136 11.91 -7.65 -13.21
CA GLN A 136 10.70 -7.02 -13.74
C GLN A 136 11.05 -5.70 -14.46
N PRO A 137 10.35 -5.37 -15.55
CA PRO A 137 10.51 -4.11 -16.25
C PRO A 137 9.73 -2.98 -15.54
N VAL A 138 10.09 -2.67 -14.29
CA VAL A 138 9.47 -1.61 -13.48
C VAL A 138 10.42 -0.44 -13.31
N THR A 139 9.87 0.75 -13.11
CA THR A 139 10.63 2.00 -12.88
C THR A 139 10.86 2.27 -11.40
N ALA A 140 10.92 1.22 -10.57
CA ALA A 140 11.17 1.35 -9.14
C ALA A 140 12.55 1.94 -8.86
N GLN A 141 12.63 2.94 -7.98
CA GLN A 141 13.87 3.64 -7.65
C GLN A 141 14.53 3.11 -6.38
N ARG A 142 13.74 2.62 -5.43
CA ARG A 142 14.17 2.23 -4.07
C ARG A 142 13.82 0.78 -3.73
N ARG A 143 13.70 -0.06 -4.76
CA ARG A 143 13.60 -1.52 -4.65
C ARG A 143 14.15 -2.20 -5.90
N LEU A 144 14.50 -3.48 -5.80
CA LEU A 144 14.70 -4.36 -6.95
C LEU A 144 13.52 -5.35 -7.00
N ALA A 145 12.93 -5.50 -8.17
CA ALA A 145 11.73 -6.30 -8.37
C ALA A 145 11.98 -7.43 -9.37
N TYR A 146 11.60 -8.64 -9.01
CA TYR A 146 11.80 -9.84 -9.82
C TYR A 146 10.50 -10.64 -9.93
N LEU A 147 10.37 -11.36 -11.03
CA LEU A 147 9.50 -12.52 -11.15
C LEU A 147 10.26 -13.74 -10.64
N ILE A 148 9.56 -14.67 -10.00
CA ILE A 148 10.16 -15.90 -9.50
C ILE A 148 9.51 -17.13 -10.14
N ASP A 149 10.30 -18.20 -10.27
CA ASP A 149 9.81 -19.57 -10.35
C ASP A 149 9.86 -20.17 -8.93
N PRO A 150 8.72 -20.42 -8.27
CA PRO A 150 8.71 -20.94 -6.90
C PRO A 150 9.36 -22.34 -6.77
N ALA A 151 9.45 -23.10 -7.87
CA ALA A 151 10.06 -24.42 -7.85
C ALA A 151 11.61 -24.37 -7.85
N GLU A 152 12.17 -23.23 -8.29
CA GLU A 152 13.63 -23.04 -8.38
C GLU A 152 14.16 -22.09 -7.31
N LEU A 153 13.28 -21.37 -6.59
CA LEU A 153 13.67 -20.37 -5.60
C LEU A 153 14.28 -21.02 -4.36
N ASP A 154 15.53 -20.67 -4.07
CA ASP A 154 16.24 -21.09 -2.88
C ASP A 154 16.13 -20.01 -1.77
N HIS A 155 15.40 -20.31 -0.69
CA HIS A 155 15.21 -19.42 0.43
C HIS A 155 16.51 -19.16 1.22
N ASP A 156 17.46 -20.09 1.24
CA ASP A 156 18.74 -19.88 1.92
C ASP A 156 19.56 -18.80 1.19
N GLN A 157 19.48 -18.77 -0.15
CA GLN A 157 20.12 -17.71 -0.93
C GLN A 157 19.45 -16.34 -0.71
N LEU A 158 18.13 -16.29 -0.47
CA LEU A 158 17.47 -15.04 -0.11
C LEU A 158 17.95 -14.54 1.26
N ALA A 159 18.14 -15.41 2.24
CA ALA A 159 18.69 -15.05 3.53
C ALA A 159 20.13 -14.47 3.43
N GLU A 160 20.93 -14.96 2.48
CA GLU A 160 22.25 -14.36 2.19
C GLU A 160 22.11 -12.93 1.62
N ILE A 161 21.10 -12.66 0.78
CA ILE A 161 20.80 -11.31 0.29
C ILE A 161 20.36 -10.40 1.44
N GLU A 162 19.49 -10.86 2.33
CA GLU A 162 19.02 -10.11 3.49
C GLU A 162 20.16 -9.70 4.45
N ALA A 163 21.22 -10.50 4.56
CA ALA A 163 22.41 -10.16 5.34
C ALA A 163 23.11 -8.87 4.87
N HIS A 164 22.77 -8.35 3.69
CA HIS A 164 23.29 -7.07 3.18
C HIS A 164 22.48 -5.84 3.61
N GLY A 165 21.50 -5.99 4.51
CA GLY A 165 20.70 -4.89 5.04
C GLY A 165 19.46 -4.58 4.20
N VAL A 166 18.87 -5.60 3.62
CA VAL A 166 17.62 -5.56 2.87
C VAL A 166 16.65 -6.62 3.36
N ASP A 167 15.36 -6.46 3.03
CA ASP A 167 14.33 -7.48 3.20
C ASP A 167 13.94 -8.06 1.84
N CYS A 168 13.78 -9.37 1.75
CA CYS A 168 13.32 -10.10 0.59
C CYS A 168 11.86 -10.52 0.80
N LEU A 169 10.94 -9.89 0.09
CA LEU A 169 9.51 -10.16 0.19
C LEU A 169 9.03 -10.99 -1.01
N VAL A 170 8.60 -12.22 -0.74
CA VAL A 170 7.93 -13.08 -1.75
C VAL A 170 6.42 -12.94 -1.59
N SER A 171 5.71 -12.68 -2.68
CA SER A 171 4.25 -12.56 -2.69
C SER A 171 3.64 -13.19 -3.94
N ASP A 172 2.36 -13.64 -3.83
CA ASP A 172 1.58 -14.27 -4.90
C ASP A 172 2.30 -15.48 -5.57
N ASN A 173 3.25 -16.11 -4.88
CA ASN A 173 4.14 -17.15 -5.45
C ASN A 173 4.77 -16.77 -6.80
N ARG A 174 4.91 -15.50 -7.07
CA ARG A 174 5.31 -14.96 -8.38
C ARG A 174 6.28 -13.81 -8.30
N TYR A 175 6.25 -13.03 -7.23
CA TYR A 175 7.01 -11.81 -7.11
C TYR A 175 8.03 -11.92 -5.98
N LEU A 176 9.22 -11.38 -6.22
CA LEU A 176 10.24 -11.12 -5.22
C LEU A 176 10.57 -9.62 -5.27
N ASP A 177 10.34 -8.94 -4.16
CA ASP A 177 10.74 -7.56 -3.97
C ASP A 177 11.88 -7.51 -2.95
N VAL A 178 12.99 -6.86 -3.32
CA VAL A 178 14.13 -6.59 -2.43
C VAL A 178 14.07 -5.13 -2.04
N LEU A 179 13.91 -4.85 -0.76
CA LEU A 179 13.62 -3.55 -0.18
C LEU A 179 14.69 -3.17 0.86
N PRO A 180 14.93 -1.89 1.17
CA PRO A 180 15.74 -1.52 2.33
C PRO A 180 15.16 -2.17 3.60
N ALA A 181 16.03 -2.71 4.47
CA ALA A 181 15.58 -3.41 5.67
C ALA A 181 14.59 -2.56 6.50
N GLY A 182 13.48 -3.17 6.89
CA GLY A 182 12.41 -2.55 7.67
C GLY A 182 11.53 -1.57 6.87
N VAL A 183 11.67 -1.48 5.54
CA VAL A 183 10.80 -0.70 4.68
C VAL A 183 9.77 -1.62 4.01
N ASN A 184 8.50 -1.42 4.31
CA ASN A 184 7.39 -2.19 3.75
C ASN A 184 6.10 -1.35 3.83
N LYS A 185 4.99 -1.88 3.30
CA LYS A 185 3.69 -1.19 3.31
C LYS A 185 3.25 -0.76 4.73
N GLY A 186 3.51 -1.59 5.73
CA GLY A 186 3.09 -1.33 7.12
C GLY A 186 3.93 -0.25 7.79
N SER A 187 5.27 -0.36 7.75
CA SER A 187 6.17 0.62 8.38
C SER A 187 6.00 2.00 7.78
N THR A 188 5.95 2.10 6.45
CA THR A 188 5.77 3.37 5.74
C THR A 188 4.37 3.96 5.98
N LEU A 189 3.34 3.11 6.12
CA LEU A 189 2.01 3.57 6.54
C LEU A 189 2.04 4.18 7.93
N LEU A 190 2.68 3.55 8.91
CA LEU A 190 2.77 4.11 10.27
C LEU A 190 3.49 5.45 10.28
N ASP A 191 4.63 5.58 9.59
CA ASP A 191 5.34 6.84 9.43
C ASP A 191 4.44 7.92 8.80
N LEU A 192 3.67 7.56 7.76
CA LEU A 192 2.72 8.48 7.11
C LEU A 192 1.62 8.93 8.06
N LEU A 193 1.05 8.02 8.87
CA LEU A 193 0.01 8.34 9.84
C LEU A 193 0.53 9.27 10.95
N ASP A 194 1.79 9.10 11.38
CA ASP A 194 2.43 9.99 12.34
C ASP A 194 2.58 11.41 11.77
N TRP A 195 2.98 11.55 10.50
CA TRP A 195 3.03 12.87 9.85
C TRP A 195 1.64 13.48 9.65
N LEU A 196 0.62 12.67 9.41
CA LEU A 196 -0.76 13.12 9.26
C LEU A 196 -1.39 13.53 10.61
N GLU A 197 -0.81 13.14 11.74
CA GLU A 197 -1.33 13.39 13.09
C GLU A 197 -2.78 12.90 13.24
N VAL A 198 -3.10 11.71 12.67
CA VAL A 198 -4.46 11.16 12.70
C VAL A 198 -4.64 10.12 13.80
N ASP A 199 -5.87 10.06 14.34
CA ASP A 199 -6.26 9.02 15.28
C ASP A 199 -6.34 7.66 14.58
N HIS A 200 -5.54 6.69 15.04
CA HIS A 200 -5.49 5.33 14.51
C HIS A 200 -6.84 4.60 14.61
N ALA A 201 -7.74 5.01 15.51
CA ALA A 201 -9.09 4.47 15.59
C ALA A 201 -9.95 4.80 14.36
N ARG A 202 -9.54 5.79 13.57
CA ARG A 202 -10.20 6.18 12.30
C ARG A 202 -9.55 5.56 11.06
N VAL A 203 -8.52 4.74 11.24
CA VAL A 203 -7.78 4.13 10.12
C VAL A 203 -8.27 2.72 9.87
N VAL A 204 -8.60 2.44 8.61
CA VAL A 204 -8.92 1.08 8.14
C VAL A 204 -8.04 0.77 6.93
N THR A 205 -7.32 -0.34 7.00
CA THR A 205 -6.53 -0.88 5.88
C THR A 205 -7.30 -1.99 5.18
N ALA A 206 -7.03 -2.23 3.90
CA ALA A 206 -7.60 -3.35 3.16
C ALA A 206 -6.56 -3.96 2.21
N GLY A 207 -6.54 -5.29 2.10
CA GLY A 207 -5.59 -6.02 1.27
C GLY A 207 -5.98 -7.48 1.05
N ASP A 208 -5.23 -8.19 0.19
CA ASP A 208 -5.51 -9.57 -0.20
C ASP A 208 -4.28 -10.47 -0.38
N THR A 209 -3.05 -9.91 -0.41
CA THR A 209 -1.83 -10.72 -0.63
C THR A 209 -0.80 -10.58 0.50
N LEU A 210 0.25 -11.41 0.49
CA LEU A 210 1.30 -11.40 1.52
C LEU A 210 2.08 -10.07 1.56
N ASN A 211 2.09 -9.30 0.48
CA ASN A 211 2.71 -7.97 0.52
C ASN A 211 1.92 -6.98 1.39
N ASP A 212 0.66 -7.31 1.76
CA ASP A 212 -0.20 -6.53 2.66
C ASP A 212 -0.04 -6.95 4.12
N LEU A 213 0.59 -8.11 4.39
CA LEU A 213 0.72 -8.65 5.73
C LEU A 213 1.28 -7.62 6.71
N ALA A 214 2.30 -6.87 6.29
CA ALA A 214 2.89 -5.83 7.11
C ALA A 214 1.88 -4.72 7.50
N MET A 215 0.89 -4.40 6.65
CA MET A 215 -0.19 -3.47 7.02
C MET A 215 -1.09 -4.06 8.11
N PHE A 216 -1.40 -5.35 8.04
CA PHE A 216 -2.23 -6.04 9.03
C PHE A 216 -1.52 -6.22 10.37
N GLU A 217 -0.21 -6.34 10.35
CA GLU A 217 0.63 -6.47 11.56
C GLU A 217 0.84 -5.13 12.29
N THR A 218 0.46 -3.99 11.70
CA THR A 218 0.51 -2.66 12.36
C THR A 218 -0.39 -2.54 13.60
N GLY A 219 -1.36 -3.42 13.78
CA GLY A 219 -2.37 -3.32 14.82
C GLY A 219 -3.51 -2.33 14.51
N LEU A 220 -3.56 -1.77 13.30
CA LEU A 220 -4.70 -0.98 12.81
C LEU A 220 -5.90 -1.89 12.52
N GLN A 221 -7.10 -1.27 12.39
CA GLN A 221 -8.28 -1.99 11.89
C GLN A 221 -8.02 -2.38 10.43
N SER A 222 -8.17 -3.67 10.11
CA SER A 222 -7.79 -4.20 8.80
C SER A 222 -8.87 -5.08 8.20
N VAL A 223 -9.06 -4.98 6.89
CA VAL A 223 -10.02 -5.79 6.12
C VAL A 223 -9.25 -6.72 5.18
N MET A 224 -9.32 -8.00 5.44
CA MET A 224 -8.87 -9.03 4.52
C MET A 224 -10.04 -9.38 3.61
N VAL A 225 -9.98 -8.98 2.33
CA VAL A 225 -11.09 -9.21 1.39
C VAL A 225 -11.27 -10.69 1.06
N GLY A 226 -12.46 -11.07 0.58
CA GLY A 226 -12.87 -12.47 0.43
C GLY A 226 -12.07 -13.29 -0.58
N ASN A 227 -11.34 -12.62 -1.49
CA ASN A 227 -10.45 -13.24 -2.46
C ASN A 227 -8.97 -13.30 -2.00
N ALA A 228 -8.71 -13.09 -0.72
CA ALA A 228 -7.34 -13.12 -0.20
C ALA A 228 -6.64 -14.45 -0.45
N GLU A 229 -5.34 -14.39 -0.76
CA GLU A 229 -4.51 -15.56 -1.02
C GLU A 229 -4.33 -16.45 0.22
N ALA A 230 -4.05 -17.73 -0.02
CA ALA A 230 -3.94 -18.75 1.04
C ALA A 230 -2.87 -18.40 2.08
N GLY A 231 -1.74 -17.83 1.66
CA GLY A 231 -0.65 -17.42 2.54
C GLY A 231 -1.08 -16.35 3.54
N LEU A 232 -1.83 -15.34 3.08
CA LEU A 232 -2.36 -14.29 3.95
C LEU A 232 -3.47 -14.83 4.87
N LEU A 233 -4.34 -15.72 4.37
CA LEU A 233 -5.37 -16.38 5.18
C LEU A 233 -4.75 -17.21 6.33
N ALA A 234 -3.61 -17.85 6.10
CA ALA A 234 -2.90 -18.62 7.13
C ALA A 234 -2.37 -17.71 8.26
N ALA A 235 -2.14 -16.43 8.00
CA ALA A 235 -1.70 -15.47 9.01
C ALA A 235 -2.82 -14.95 9.91
N LEU A 236 -4.10 -15.10 9.51
CA LEU A 236 -5.26 -14.52 10.20
C LEU A 236 -5.33 -14.79 11.70
N PRO A 237 -5.00 -15.99 12.23
CA PRO A 237 -5.06 -16.27 13.68
C PRO A 237 -4.17 -15.37 14.54
N ARG A 238 -3.12 -14.76 13.96
CA ARG A 238 -2.19 -13.84 14.65
C ARG A 238 -2.51 -12.37 14.41
N LEU A 239 -3.59 -12.05 13.68
CA LEU A 239 -3.98 -10.70 13.28
C LEU A 239 -5.29 -10.28 13.99
N PRO A 240 -5.28 -9.94 15.28
CA PRO A 240 -6.49 -9.83 16.11
C PRO A 240 -7.41 -8.67 15.71
N ARG A 241 -6.92 -7.68 14.96
CA ARG A 241 -7.71 -6.53 14.48
C ARG A 241 -8.09 -6.62 13.00
N THR A 242 -8.00 -7.82 12.43
CA THR A 242 -8.32 -8.08 11.03
C THR A 242 -9.69 -8.73 10.92
N TYR A 243 -10.58 -8.07 10.19
CA TYR A 243 -11.86 -8.62 9.77
C TYR A 243 -11.68 -9.36 8.44
N ARG A 244 -12.07 -10.63 8.40
CA ARG A 244 -12.13 -11.41 7.17
C ARG A 244 -13.50 -11.20 6.52
N ALA A 245 -13.53 -10.49 5.41
CA ALA A 245 -14.74 -10.28 4.62
C ALA A 245 -15.09 -11.55 3.79
N ARG A 246 -16.36 -11.66 3.42
CA ARG A 246 -16.84 -12.65 2.44
C ARG A 246 -16.84 -12.07 1.03
N GLY A 247 -17.15 -10.79 0.91
CA GLY A 247 -17.16 -10.06 -0.35
C GLY A 247 -15.77 -9.91 -0.93
N HIS A 248 -15.68 -9.94 -2.26
CA HIS A 248 -14.43 -9.76 -2.99
C HIS A 248 -14.19 -8.28 -3.28
N GLY A 249 -12.94 -7.85 -3.19
CA GLY A 249 -12.54 -6.49 -3.54
C GLY A 249 -13.37 -5.41 -2.83
N CYS A 250 -13.92 -4.45 -3.59
CA CYS A 250 -14.72 -3.34 -3.05
C CYS A 250 -15.91 -3.78 -2.18
N GLU A 251 -16.56 -4.91 -2.50
CA GLU A 251 -17.64 -5.46 -1.67
C GLU A 251 -17.12 -5.86 -0.29
N GLY A 252 -15.96 -6.53 -0.25
CA GLY A 252 -15.30 -6.90 1.00
C GLY A 252 -14.87 -5.68 1.81
N ILE A 253 -14.37 -4.63 1.16
CA ILE A 253 -14.03 -3.38 1.84
C ILE A 253 -15.26 -2.78 2.52
N VAL A 254 -16.40 -2.68 1.81
CA VAL A 254 -17.67 -2.15 2.37
C VAL A 254 -18.15 -2.99 3.55
N GLU A 255 -18.05 -4.33 3.46
CA GLU A 255 -18.39 -5.24 4.54
C GLU A 255 -17.53 -4.97 5.79
N GLY A 256 -16.21 -4.83 5.62
CA GLY A 256 -15.27 -4.53 6.70
C GLY A 256 -15.48 -3.14 7.30
N LEU A 257 -15.74 -2.12 6.48
CA LEU A 257 -16.05 -0.77 6.98
C LEU A 257 -17.32 -0.76 7.85
N ARG A 258 -18.36 -1.55 7.51
CA ARG A 258 -19.54 -1.73 8.36
C ARG A 258 -19.18 -2.41 9.68
N HIS A 259 -18.36 -3.46 9.63
CA HIS A 259 -17.91 -4.16 10.82
C HIS A 259 -17.20 -3.23 11.82
N PHE A 260 -16.38 -2.30 11.33
CA PHE A 260 -15.67 -1.32 12.15
C PHE A 260 -16.48 -0.05 12.48
N GLY A 261 -17.79 0.01 12.15
CA GLY A 261 -18.69 1.08 12.54
C GLY A 261 -18.73 2.28 11.60
N PHE A 262 -18.10 2.21 10.43
CA PHE A 262 -18.09 3.29 9.43
C PHE A 262 -19.28 3.24 8.45
N GLY A 263 -20.25 2.33 8.64
CA GLY A 263 -21.42 2.17 7.77
C GLY A 263 -22.19 3.46 7.53
N HIS A 264 -22.28 4.33 8.55
CA HIS A 264 -22.96 5.63 8.48
C HIS A 264 -22.41 6.59 7.40
N LEU A 265 -21.19 6.34 6.88
CA LEU A 265 -20.59 7.15 5.82
C LEU A 265 -21.14 6.81 4.42
N PHE A 266 -21.85 5.69 4.27
CA PHE A 266 -22.29 5.20 2.96
C PHE A 266 -23.68 4.49 2.97
N GLU A 267 -24.46 4.62 4.05
CA GLU A 267 -25.81 4.02 4.14
C GLU A 267 -26.74 4.42 2.98
N ALA A 268 -26.55 5.61 2.43
CA ALA A 268 -27.34 6.08 1.29
C ALA A 268 -26.89 5.48 -0.06
N VAL A 269 -25.75 4.79 -0.10
CA VAL A 269 -25.14 4.28 -1.35
C VAL A 269 -25.22 2.75 -1.43
N PHE A 270 -25.06 2.02 -0.31
CA PHE A 270 -25.01 0.56 -0.28
C PHE A 270 -26.08 -0.09 0.57
#